data_370ac272916f92da237ef4804bb59150
#
_entry.id   370ac272916f92da237ef4804bb59150
#
_cell.length_a   1.000
_cell.length_b   1.000
_cell.length_c   1.000
_cell.angle_alpha   90.00
_cell.angle_beta   90.00
_cell.angle_gamma   90.00
#
_symmetry.space_group_name_H-M   'P 1'
#
loop_
_entity.id
_entity.type
_entity.pdbx_description
1 polymer ?
#
loop_
_entity_poly.entity_id
_entity_poly.type
_entity_poly.pdbx_seq_one_letter_code
_entity_poly.pdbx_strand_id
1 'polypeptide(L)'
;MTKEIHGFAEMAAGFKTLRGHGDALRGIFTTGIQRGGLTALTLMALLLQRNTFNPSNNPDAGLRGFAFMLVIAGIGVGAGSFLSPLGVLKYGRHYWIKLNTILPIPILVLFAFFHNRLVLALTGFIVAGFGQSLKVSNDALVQSKINDIYRGRVFAFYDVAVNGAIVSGAVIAALILPTSGKSFALPLIIAGVFALTNGTLLKRSNFSGHSHPTT
;
A
#
# COMPACT_ATOMS: atom_id res chain seq x y z
N MET A 1 -13.07 26.85 -16.61
CA MET A 1 -13.30 27.17 -15.18
C MET A 1 -14.50 26.44 -14.56
N THR A 2 -15.63 26.27 -15.26
CA THR A 2 -16.82 25.55 -14.74
C THR A 2 -16.65 24.05 -14.59
N LYS A 3 -15.82 23.38 -15.41
CA LYS A 3 -15.61 21.92 -15.37
C LYS A 3 -14.78 21.45 -14.16
N GLU A 4 -13.84 22.26 -13.68
CA GLU A 4 -13.02 21.94 -12.51
C GLU A 4 -13.79 22.06 -11.20
N ILE A 5 -14.70 23.03 -11.11
CA ILE A 5 -15.55 23.22 -9.93
C ILE A 5 -16.51 22.06 -9.75
N HIS A 6 -17.00 21.46 -10.84
CA HIS A 6 -17.81 20.23 -10.78
C HIS A 6 -17.01 19.03 -10.27
N GLY A 7 -15.74 18.87 -10.63
CA GLY A 7 -14.88 17.78 -10.15
C GLY A 7 -14.68 17.81 -8.62
N PHE A 8 -14.40 18.98 -8.05
CA PHE A 8 -14.27 19.14 -6.59
C PHE A 8 -15.59 18.90 -5.85
N ALA A 9 -16.70 19.37 -6.38
CA ALA A 9 -18.03 19.14 -5.80
C ALA A 9 -18.42 17.66 -5.83
N GLU A 10 -18.08 16.96 -6.91
CA GLU A 10 -18.31 15.50 -7.04
C GLU A 10 -17.43 14.68 -6.09
N MET A 11 -16.16 15.06 -5.90
CA MET A 11 -15.27 14.44 -4.91
C MET A 11 -15.76 14.67 -3.48
N ALA A 12 -16.22 15.89 -3.16
CA ALA A 12 -16.80 16.21 -1.86
C ALA A 12 -18.08 15.40 -1.59
N ALA A 13 -18.91 15.21 -2.61
CA ALA A 13 -20.10 14.34 -2.52
C ALA A 13 -19.72 12.87 -2.32
N GLY A 14 -18.67 12.39 -3.01
CA GLY A 14 -18.10 11.03 -2.80
C GLY A 14 -17.60 10.84 -1.37
N PHE A 15 -16.87 11.81 -0.82
CA PHE A 15 -16.41 11.79 0.57
C PHE A 15 -17.56 11.81 1.58
N LYS A 16 -18.61 12.61 1.33
CA LYS A 16 -19.80 12.64 2.19
C LYS A 16 -20.50 11.28 2.23
N THR A 17 -20.59 10.61 1.09
CA THR A 17 -21.14 9.24 1.01
C THR A 17 -20.27 8.23 1.77
N LEU A 18 -18.93 8.35 1.67
CA LEU A 18 -17.98 7.49 2.38
C LEU A 18 -18.03 7.66 3.90
N ARG A 19 -18.33 8.86 4.41
CA ARG A 19 -18.50 9.09 5.85
C ARG A 19 -19.58 8.22 6.46
N GLY A 20 -20.61 7.85 5.72
CA GLY A 20 -21.63 6.89 6.11
C GLY A 20 -21.15 5.42 6.09
N HIS A 21 -20.03 5.13 5.40
CA HIS A 21 -19.47 3.80 5.23
C HIS A 21 -18.04 3.73 5.79
N GLY A 22 -17.91 3.81 7.11
CA GLY A 22 -16.62 3.89 7.80
C GLY A 22 -15.62 2.79 7.44
N ASP A 23 -16.09 1.59 7.10
CA ASP A 23 -15.24 0.47 6.69
C ASP A 23 -14.60 0.70 5.31
N ALA A 24 -15.36 1.24 4.35
CA ALA A 24 -14.84 1.60 3.03
C ALA A 24 -13.78 2.71 3.16
N LEU A 25 -14.05 3.73 3.98
CA LEU A 25 -13.10 4.82 4.23
C LEU A 25 -11.80 4.31 4.85
N ARG A 26 -11.88 3.42 5.85
CA ARG A 26 -10.70 2.78 6.46
C ARG A 26 -9.90 1.95 5.46
N GLY A 27 -10.58 1.22 4.59
CA GLY A 27 -9.94 0.47 3.50
C GLY A 27 -9.15 1.37 2.57
N ILE A 28 -9.71 2.51 2.17
CA ILE A 28 -9.05 3.51 1.32
C ILE A 28 -7.79 4.06 1.99
N PHE A 29 -7.88 4.49 3.24
CA PHE A 29 -6.71 4.99 3.98
C PHE A 29 -5.64 3.92 4.18
N THR A 30 -6.03 2.69 4.51
CA THR A 30 -5.08 1.59 4.68
C THR A 30 -4.34 1.29 3.37
N THR A 31 -5.05 1.30 2.23
CA THR A 31 -4.43 1.15 0.90
C THR A 31 -3.48 2.31 0.59
N GLY A 32 -3.89 3.55 0.87
CA GLY A 32 -3.04 4.73 0.68
C GLY A 32 -1.74 4.65 1.49
N ILE A 33 -1.84 4.34 2.78
CA ILE A 33 -0.68 4.18 3.67
C ILE A 33 0.28 3.11 3.11
N GLN A 34 -0.25 1.97 2.69
CA GLN A 34 0.55 0.89 2.14
C GLN A 34 1.22 1.28 0.82
N ARG A 35 0.51 2.00 -0.07
CA ARG A 35 1.07 2.49 -1.34
C ARG A 35 2.14 3.56 -1.13
N GLY A 36 1.93 4.49 -0.22
CA GLY A 36 2.94 5.48 0.17
C GLY A 36 4.21 4.82 0.75
N GLY A 37 4.04 3.84 1.65
CA GLY A 37 5.15 3.07 2.19
C GLY A 37 5.92 2.29 1.12
N LEU A 38 5.22 1.64 0.17
CA LEU A 38 5.85 0.94 -0.95
C LEU A 38 6.65 1.90 -1.83
N THR A 39 6.13 3.09 -2.11
CA THR A 39 6.83 4.12 -2.90
C THR A 39 8.08 4.59 -2.20
N ALA A 40 8.03 4.83 -0.89
CA ALA A 40 9.19 5.21 -0.09
C ALA A 40 10.29 4.13 -0.13
N LEU A 41 9.91 2.85 0.00
CA LEU A 41 10.84 1.72 -0.12
C LEU A 41 11.41 1.58 -1.54
N THR A 42 10.64 1.89 -2.57
CA THR A 42 11.10 1.87 -3.97
C THR A 42 12.19 2.90 -4.20
N LEU A 43 12.04 4.12 -3.66
CA LEU A 43 13.10 5.15 -3.71
C LEU A 43 14.34 4.72 -2.93
N MET A 44 14.17 4.13 -1.76
CA MET A 44 15.29 3.56 -1.00
C MET A 44 16.02 2.47 -1.78
N ALA A 45 15.27 1.57 -2.44
CA ALA A 45 15.84 0.52 -3.29
C ALA A 45 16.66 1.10 -4.46
N LEU A 46 16.14 2.14 -5.11
CA LEU A 46 16.86 2.85 -6.18
C LEU A 46 18.19 3.42 -5.70
N LEU A 47 18.18 4.14 -4.57
CA LEU A 47 19.40 4.73 -4.00
C LEU A 47 20.40 3.66 -3.55
N LEU A 48 19.94 2.58 -2.91
CA LEU A 48 20.81 1.46 -2.51
C LEU A 48 21.44 0.79 -3.73
N GLN A 49 20.70 0.54 -4.78
CA GLN A 49 21.23 -0.10 -5.98
C GLN A 49 22.24 0.81 -6.70
N ARG A 50 21.93 2.11 -6.78
CA ARG A 50 22.78 3.07 -7.49
C ARG A 50 24.04 3.46 -6.71
N ASN A 51 23.92 3.69 -5.40
CA ASN A 51 24.98 4.36 -4.65
C ASN A 51 25.68 3.45 -3.61
N THR A 52 25.11 2.27 -3.32
CA THR A 52 25.66 1.38 -2.28
C THR A 52 26.07 0.01 -2.82
N PHE A 53 25.22 -0.62 -3.62
CA PHE A 53 25.46 -2.00 -4.04
C PHE A 53 26.26 -2.12 -5.34
N ASN A 54 26.32 -1.06 -6.12
CA ASN A 54 27.08 -1.04 -7.37
C ASN A 54 28.10 0.09 -7.34
N PRO A 55 29.26 -0.09 -8.00
CA PRO A 55 30.30 0.96 -8.06
C PRO A 55 29.77 2.22 -8.75
N SER A 56 30.12 3.38 -8.22
CA SER A 56 29.74 4.69 -8.75
C SER A 56 30.22 4.97 -10.18
N ASN A 57 31.25 4.25 -10.65
CA ASN A 57 31.76 4.33 -11.99
C ASN A 57 30.98 3.54 -13.05
N ASN A 58 29.95 2.77 -12.63
CA ASN A 58 29.07 2.03 -13.54
C ASN A 58 27.59 2.28 -13.20
N PRO A 59 27.02 3.42 -13.62
CA PRO A 59 25.62 3.76 -13.37
C PRO A 59 24.62 2.75 -13.91
N ASP A 60 24.96 2.11 -15.05
CA ASP A 60 24.09 1.11 -15.69
C ASP A 60 23.94 -0.16 -14.85
N ALA A 61 24.97 -0.53 -14.09
CA ALA A 61 24.87 -1.67 -13.17
C ALA A 61 23.86 -1.41 -12.04
N GLY A 62 23.84 -0.18 -11.50
CA GLY A 62 22.86 0.23 -10.51
C GLY A 62 21.43 0.21 -11.04
N LEU A 63 21.24 0.72 -12.27
CA LEU A 63 19.93 0.74 -12.91
C LEU A 63 19.43 -0.67 -13.25
N ARG A 64 20.31 -1.55 -13.76
CA ARG A 64 19.99 -2.97 -14.00
C ARG A 64 19.63 -3.69 -12.70
N GLY A 65 20.38 -3.46 -11.61
CA GLY A 65 20.08 -4.01 -10.29
C GLY A 65 18.71 -3.56 -9.79
N PHE A 66 18.36 -2.29 -9.96
CA PHE A 66 17.05 -1.76 -9.63
C PHE A 66 15.93 -2.36 -10.48
N ALA A 67 16.12 -2.46 -11.79
CA ALA A 67 15.15 -3.10 -12.68
C ALA A 67 14.89 -4.56 -12.28
N PHE A 68 15.92 -5.31 -11.91
CA PHE A 68 15.76 -6.67 -11.40
C PHE A 68 14.94 -6.72 -10.10
N MET A 69 15.14 -5.76 -9.17
CA MET A 69 14.32 -5.66 -7.96
C MET A 69 12.86 -5.34 -8.27
N LEU A 70 12.59 -4.50 -9.29
CA LEU A 70 11.22 -4.23 -9.74
C LEU A 70 10.54 -5.48 -10.31
N VAL A 71 11.28 -6.33 -11.04
CA VAL A 71 10.74 -7.62 -11.53
C VAL A 71 10.34 -8.51 -10.35
N ILE A 72 11.20 -8.65 -9.34
CA ILE A 72 10.89 -9.44 -8.13
C ILE A 72 9.65 -8.89 -7.40
N ALA A 73 9.58 -7.57 -7.23
CA ALA A 73 8.40 -6.93 -6.66
C ALA A 73 7.14 -7.15 -7.51
N GLY A 74 7.27 -7.10 -8.85
CA GLY A 74 6.20 -7.42 -9.79
C GLY A 74 5.68 -8.85 -9.68
N ILE A 75 6.58 -9.82 -9.49
CA ILE A 75 6.18 -11.21 -9.18
C ILE A 75 5.40 -11.25 -7.87
N GLY A 76 5.85 -10.51 -6.85
CA GLY A 76 5.11 -10.35 -5.60
C GLY A 76 3.70 -9.80 -5.80
N VAL A 77 3.56 -8.75 -6.63
CA VAL A 77 2.25 -8.17 -7.01
C VAL A 77 1.34 -9.22 -7.65
N GLY A 78 1.87 -10.00 -8.61
CA GLY A 78 1.13 -11.09 -9.25
C GLY A 78 0.66 -12.15 -8.21
N ALA A 79 1.57 -12.61 -7.37
CA ALA A 79 1.26 -13.55 -6.30
C ALA A 79 0.19 -13.00 -5.33
N GLY A 80 0.32 -11.73 -4.91
CA GLY A 80 -0.65 -11.07 -4.04
C GLY A 80 -2.04 -10.95 -4.64
N SER A 81 -2.14 -10.67 -5.94
CA SER A 81 -3.42 -10.64 -6.66
C SER A 81 -4.09 -12.01 -6.66
N PHE A 82 -3.32 -13.07 -6.87
CA PHE A 82 -3.81 -14.45 -6.90
C PHE A 82 -4.23 -14.96 -5.51
N LEU A 83 -3.43 -14.62 -4.48
CA LEU A 83 -3.67 -15.05 -3.10
C LEU A 83 -4.84 -14.30 -2.44
N SER A 84 -5.18 -13.11 -2.92
CA SER A 84 -6.21 -12.27 -2.30
C SER A 84 -7.58 -12.96 -2.21
N PRO A 85 -8.20 -13.46 -3.30
CA PRO A 85 -9.48 -14.12 -3.21
C PRO A 85 -9.43 -15.41 -2.37
N LEU A 86 -8.34 -16.19 -2.46
CA LEU A 86 -8.16 -17.42 -1.68
C LEU A 86 -8.07 -17.11 -0.17
N GLY A 87 -7.32 -16.07 0.19
CA GLY A 87 -7.20 -15.63 1.57
C GLY A 87 -8.52 -15.11 2.14
N VAL A 88 -9.29 -14.36 1.35
CA VAL A 88 -10.62 -13.88 1.74
C VAL A 88 -11.60 -15.04 1.93
N LEU A 89 -11.58 -16.05 1.07
CA LEU A 89 -12.42 -17.25 1.20
C LEU A 89 -12.07 -18.05 2.46
N LYS A 90 -10.78 -18.22 2.75
CA LYS A 90 -10.32 -19.06 3.86
C LYS A 90 -10.43 -18.40 5.23
N TYR A 91 -10.07 -17.13 5.34
CA TYR A 91 -9.92 -16.41 6.61
C TYR A 91 -10.99 -15.33 6.84
N GLY A 92 -11.79 -15.04 5.82
CA GLY A 92 -12.69 -13.90 5.83
C GLY A 92 -11.99 -12.57 5.51
N ARG A 93 -12.75 -11.64 4.90
CA ARG A 93 -12.21 -10.38 4.36
C ARG A 93 -11.51 -9.54 5.42
N HIS A 94 -12.14 -9.35 6.57
CA HIS A 94 -11.58 -8.51 7.64
C HIS A 94 -10.25 -9.04 8.18
N TYR A 95 -10.20 -10.33 8.48
CA TYR A 95 -8.99 -10.96 9.01
C TYR A 95 -7.87 -10.95 7.95
N TRP A 96 -8.20 -11.19 6.67
CA TRP A 96 -7.25 -11.13 5.58
C TRP A 96 -6.65 -9.75 5.38
N ILE A 97 -7.46 -8.68 5.45
CA ILE A 97 -6.98 -7.30 5.41
C ILE A 97 -5.98 -7.02 6.55
N LYS A 98 -6.27 -7.49 7.77
CA LYS A 98 -5.34 -7.38 8.90
C LYS A 98 -4.02 -8.12 8.66
N LEU A 99 -4.08 -9.34 8.17
CA LEU A 99 -2.88 -10.12 7.85
C LEU A 99 -2.00 -9.41 6.83
N ASN A 100 -2.58 -8.81 5.80
CA ASN A 100 -1.84 -8.09 4.76
C ASN A 100 -1.09 -6.85 5.28
N THR A 101 -1.49 -6.29 6.41
CA THR A 101 -0.78 -5.17 7.06
C THR A 101 0.24 -5.63 8.11
N ILE A 102 0.06 -6.82 8.72
CA ILE A 102 0.97 -7.33 9.76
C ILE A 102 2.13 -8.12 9.15
N LEU A 103 1.87 -8.99 8.18
CA LEU A 103 2.86 -9.90 7.62
C LEU A 103 4.08 -9.22 6.98
N PRO A 104 3.98 -8.00 6.41
CA PRO A 104 5.16 -7.27 5.95
C PRO A 104 6.06 -6.71 7.08
N ILE A 105 5.57 -6.58 8.32
CA ILE A 105 6.32 -5.93 9.41
C ILE A 105 7.64 -6.64 9.72
N PRO A 106 7.70 -7.97 9.90
CA PRO A 106 8.95 -8.65 10.22
C PRO A 106 10.05 -8.44 9.18
N ILE A 107 9.71 -8.46 7.89
CA ILE A 107 10.71 -8.26 6.83
C ILE A 107 11.16 -6.80 6.76
N LEU A 108 10.30 -5.83 7.07
CA LEU A 108 10.65 -4.42 7.17
C LEU A 108 11.63 -4.18 8.33
N VAL A 109 11.40 -4.81 9.49
CA VAL A 109 12.31 -4.76 10.63
C VAL A 109 13.65 -5.42 10.27
N LEU A 110 13.63 -6.59 9.65
CA LEU A 110 14.86 -7.24 9.20
C LEU A 110 15.64 -6.35 8.22
N PHE A 111 14.94 -5.72 7.27
CA PHE A 111 15.56 -4.85 6.28
C PHE A 111 16.16 -3.56 6.90
N ALA A 112 15.59 -3.07 8.00
CA ALA A 112 16.14 -1.92 8.71
C ALA A 112 17.58 -2.16 9.21
N PHE A 113 17.87 -3.40 9.62
CA PHE A 113 19.19 -3.75 10.16
C PHE A 113 20.13 -4.39 9.14
N PHE A 114 19.59 -5.07 8.13
CA PHE A 114 20.35 -5.85 7.14
C PHE A 114 20.15 -5.31 5.73
N HIS A 115 20.93 -4.30 5.35
CA HIS A 115 20.89 -3.70 4.01
C HIS A 115 21.72 -4.52 3.01
N ASN A 116 21.23 -5.70 2.61
CA ASN A 116 21.84 -6.50 1.55
C ASN A 116 20.84 -6.77 0.41
N ARG A 117 21.37 -7.23 -0.74
CA ARG A 117 20.56 -7.42 -1.95
C ARG A 117 19.45 -8.46 -1.76
N LEU A 118 19.70 -9.54 -1.01
CA LEU A 118 18.72 -10.59 -0.78
C LEU A 118 17.56 -10.08 0.07
N VAL A 119 17.85 -9.42 1.20
CA VAL A 119 16.81 -8.89 2.09
C VAL A 119 16.02 -7.80 1.38
N LEU A 120 16.67 -6.95 0.55
CA LEU A 120 15.97 -5.97 -0.28
C LEU A 120 15.00 -6.64 -1.26
N ALA A 121 15.43 -7.69 -1.96
CA ALA A 121 14.60 -8.44 -2.89
C ALA A 121 13.38 -9.07 -2.19
N LEU A 122 13.62 -9.73 -1.05
CA LEU A 122 12.55 -10.32 -0.23
C LEU A 122 11.58 -9.26 0.30
N THR A 123 12.10 -8.11 0.73
CA THR A 123 11.27 -6.98 1.17
C THR A 123 10.38 -6.48 0.03
N GLY A 124 10.95 -6.27 -1.15
CA GLY A 124 10.20 -5.86 -2.34
C GLY A 124 9.10 -6.85 -2.70
N PHE A 125 9.42 -8.14 -2.75
CA PHE A 125 8.45 -9.22 -3.03
C PHE A 125 7.30 -9.25 -2.00
N ILE A 126 7.65 -9.28 -0.72
CA ILE A 126 6.67 -9.42 0.38
C ILE A 126 5.80 -8.18 0.51
N VAL A 127 6.40 -6.97 0.57
CA VAL A 127 5.65 -5.73 0.76
C VAL A 127 4.77 -5.43 -0.46
N ALA A 128 5.26 -5.65 -1.68
CA ALA A 128 4.47 -5.47 -2.88
C ALA A 128 3.35 -6.51 -2.99
N GLY A 129 3.62 -7.77 -2.66
CA GLY A 129 2.65 -8.86 -2.70
C GLY A 129 1.49 -8.67 -1.72
N PHE A 130 1.79 -8.48 -0.45
CA PHE A 130 0.76 -8.21 0.56
C PHE A 130 0.04 -6.88 0.33
N GLY A 131 0.75 -5.87 -0.17
CA GLY A 131 0.13 -4.61 -0.54
C GLY A 131 -0.85 -4.73 -1.71
N GLN A 132 -0.54 -5.54 -2.70
CA GLN A 132 -1.47 -5.81 -3.79
C GLN A 132 -2.68 -6.63 -3.33
N SER A 133 -2.45 -7.65 -2.50
CA SER A 133 -3.53 -8.44 -1.90
C SER A 133 -4.47 -7.59 -1.04
N LEU A 134 -3.90 -6.64 -0.27
CA LEU A 134 -4.66 -5.65 0.48
C LEU A 134 -5.52 -4.79 -0.43
N LYS A 135 -4.93 -4.24 -1.51
CA LYS A 135 -5.64 -3.40 -2.48
C LYS A 135 -6.82 -4.14 -3.10
N VAL A 136 -6.61 -5.35 -3.61
CA VAL A 136 -7.68 -6.18 -4.22
C VAL A 136 -8.82 -6.42 -3.24
N SER A 137 -8.49 -6.74 -1.96
CA SER A 137 -9.51 -6.97 -0.93
C SER A 137 -10.29 -5.72 -0.57
N ASN A 138 -9.63 -4.54 -0.54
CA ASN A 138 -10.26 -3.26 -0.25
C ASN A 138 -11.08 -2.75 -1.43
N ASP A 139 -10.62 -2.91 -2.68
CA ASP A 139 -11.37 -2.56 -3.88
C ASP A 139 -12.71 -3.34 -3.92
N ALA A 140 -12.66 -4.64 -3.64
CA ALA A 140 -13.86 -5.47 -3.53
C ALA A 140 -14.76 -5.06 -2.36
N LEU A 141 -14.19 -4.61 -1.23
CA LEU A 141 -14.95 -4.09 -0.10
C LEU A 141 -15.70 -2.80 -0.48
N VAL A 142 -15.00 -1.83 -1.07
CA VAL A 142 -15.59 -0.56 -1.51
C VAL A 142 -16.71 -0.82 -2.52
N GLN A 143 -16.47 -1.68 -3.52
CA GLN A 143 -17.49 -2.03 -4.52
C GLN A 143 -18.73 -2.66 -3.88
N SER A 144 -18.58 -3.50 -2.87
CA SER A 144 -19.71 -4.20 -2.22
C SER A 144 -20.54 -3.31 -1.30
N LYS A 145 -20.00 -2.17 -0.84
CA LYS A 145 -20.68 -1.28 0.12
C LYS A 145 -21.29 -0.04 -0.51
N ILE A 146 -20.87 0.33 -1.71
CA ILE A 146 -21.26 1.57 -2.37
C ILE A 146 -22.26 1.27 -3.49
N ASN A 147 -23.41 1.99 -3.47
CA ASN A 147 -24.41 1.90 -4.52
C ASN A 147 -23.82 2.36 -5.87
N ASP A 148 -24.24 1.72 -6.96
CA ASP A 148 -23.73 1.96 -8.33
C ASP A 148 -23.78 3.43 -8.74
N ILE A 149 -24.82 4.17 -8.32
CA ILE A 149 -25.00 5.61 -8.61
C ILE A 149 -23.84 6.46 -8.07
N TYR A 150 -23.26 6.09 -6.93
CA TYR A 150 -22.17 6.85 -6.27
C TYR A 150 -20.79 6.26 -6.51
N ARG A 151 -20.70 5.09 -7.12
CA ARG A 151 -19.46 4.31 -7.28
C ARG A 151 -18.36 5.12 -7.98
N GLY A 152 -18.67 5.79 -9.08
CA GLY A 152 -17.70 6.60 -9.81
C GLY A 152 -17.10 7.73 -8.97
N ARG A 153 -17.92 8.44 -8.19
CA ARG A 153 -17.47 9.54 -7.32
C ARG A 153 -16.60 9.04 -6.17
N VAL A 154 -16.94 7.89 -5.60
CA VAL A 154 -16.17 7.26 -4.53
C VAL A 154 -14.82 6.77 -5.03
N PHE A 155 -14.77 6.16 -6.23
CA PHE A 155 -13.51 5.73 -6.82
C PHE A 155 -12.63 6.91 -7.24
N ALA A 156 -13.20 8.01 -7.73
CA ALA A 156 -12.44 9.24 -7.99
C ALA A 156 -11.76 9.78 -6.71
N PHE A 157 -12.49 9.82 -5.59
CA PHE A 157 -11.89 10.17 -4.29
C PHE A 157 -10.81 9.17 -3.86
N TYR A 158 -11.06 7.87 -4.03
CA TYR A 158 -10.11 6.81 -3.72
C TYR A 158 -8.80 7.00 -4.48
N ASP A 159 -8.86 7.23 -5.79
CA ASP A 159 -7.68 7.42 -6.63
C ASP A 159 -6.89 8.66 -6.21
N VAL A 160 -7.55 9.77 -5.92
CA VAL A 160 -6.89 10.99 -5.42
C VAL A 160 -6.22 10.74 -4.06
N ALA A 161 -6.89 10.06 -3.13
CA ALA A 161 -6.35 9.75 -1.81
C ALA A 161 -5.12 8.83 -1.90
N VAL A 162 -5.18 7.79 -2.73
CA VAL A 162 -4.07 6.84 -2.92
C VAL A 162 -2.90 7.50 -3.65
N ASN A 163 -3.14 8.28 -4.71
CA ASN A 163 -2.09 9.00 -5.42
C ASN A 163 -1.45 10.08 -4.53
N GLY A 164 -2.24 10.78 -3.73
CA GLY A 164 -1.73 11.70 -2.71
C GLY A 164 -0.82 11.02 -1.70
N ALA A 165 -1.17 9.82 -1.25
CA ALA A 165 -0.34 9.03 -0.36
C ALA A 165 0.96 8.54 -1.03
N ILE A 166 0.91 8.16 -2.32
CA ILE A 166 2.09 7.82 -3.13
C ILE A 166 3.07 8.99 -3.19
N VAL A 167 2.58 10.18 -3.54
CA VAL A 167 3.40 11.41 -3.59
C VAL A 167 3.96 11.75 -2.21
N SER A 168 3.14 11.67 -1.18
CA SER A 168 3.58 11.91 0.21
C SER A 168 4.69 10.93 0.63
N GLY A 169 4.56 9.65 0.28
CA GLY A 169 5.58 8.63 0.53
C GLY A 169 6.89 8.93 -0.17
N ALA A 170 6.85 9.42 -1.42
CA ALA A 170 8.03 9.85 -2.16
C ALA A 170 8.70 11.07 -1.50
N VAL A 171 7.93 12.08 -1.10
CA VAL A 171 8.45 13.28 -0.42
C VAL A 171 9.09 12.91 0.92
N ILE A 172 8.41 12.11 1.74
CA ILE A 172 8.94 11.66 3.04
C ILE A 172 10.25 10.88 2.84
N ALA A 173 10.31 9.99 1.86
CA ALA A 173 11.54 9.25 1.55
C ALA A 173 12.67 10.20 1.13
N ALA A 174 12.39 11.18 0.27
CA ALA A 174 13.38 12.16 -0.18
C ALA A 174 13.93 13.02 0.97
N LEU A 175 13.14 13.29 2.01
CA LEU A 175 13.55 14.06 3.18
C LEU A 175 14.35 13.23 4.19
N ILE A 176 14.09 11.93 4.30
CA ILE A 176 14.68 11.04 5.32
C ILE A 176 15.91 10.30 4.79
N LEU A 177 15.92 9.96 3.49
CA LEU A 177 16.97 9.10 2.95
C LEU A 177 18.29 9.88 2.73
N PRO A 178 19.41 9.33 3.21
CA PRO A 178 20.72 9.82 2.80
C PRO A 178 21.00 9.43 1.34
N THR A 179 21.97 10.08 0.71
CA THR A 179 22.37 9.82 -0.67
C THR A 179 22.80 8.36 -0.92
N SER A 180 23.34 7.69 0.12
CA SER A 180 23.69 6.26 0.04
C SER A 180 22.47 5.33 -0.04
N GLY A 181 21.29 5.79 0.36
CA GLY A 181 20.10 4.99 0.52
C GLY A 181 20.07 4.12 1.78
N LYS A 182 21.14 4.09 2.58
CA LYS A 182 21.19 3.31 3.84
C LYS A 182 20.44 4.06 4.93
N SER A 183 19.26 3.59 5.31
CA SER A 183 18.46 4.15 6.39
C SER A 183 17.80 3.03 7.19
N PHE A 184 18.09 2.94 8.47
CA PHE A 184 17.35 2.06 9.37
C PHE A 184 15.98 2.68 9.75
N ALA A 185 15.90 4.01 9.76
CA ALA A 185 14.72 4.74 10.21
C ALA A 185 13.53 4.54 9.26
N LEU A 186 13.73 4.63 7.94
CA LEU A 186 12.64 4.58 6.98
C LEU A 186 11.85 3.25 7.04
N PRO A 187 12.49 2.06 6.98
CA PRO A 187 11.76 0.79 7.09
C PRO A 187 11.06 0.63 8.46
N LEU A 188 11.65 1.12 9.56
CA LEU A 188 11.04 1.08 10.88
C LEU A 188 9.84 2.01 11.00
N ILE A 189 9.91 3.21 10.42
CA ILE A 189 8.76 4.13 10.36
C ILE A 189 7.61 3.46 9.60
N ILE A 190 7.87 2.85 8.44
CA ILE A 190 6.85 2.16 7.66
C ILE A 190 6.27 0.97 8.45
N ALA A 191 7.10 0.17 9.10
CA ALA A 191 6.67 -0.93 9.95
C ALA A 191 5.79 -0.44 11.11
N GLY A 192 6.18 0.65 11.78
CA GLY A 192 5.42 1.30 12.85
C GLY A 192 4.07 1.84 12.35
N VAL A 193 4.04 2.49 11.20
CA VAL A 193 2.81 2.99 10.60
C VAL A 193 1.87 1.82 10.24
N PHE A 194 2.39 0.71 9.71
CA PHE A 194 1.58 -0.50 9.44
C PHE A 194 1.01 -1.10 10.73
N ALA A 195 1.82 -1.18 11.80
CA ALA A 195 1.37 -1.65 13.10
C ALA A 195 0.29 -0.74 13.70
N LEU A 196 0.48 0.57 13.65
CA LEU A 196 -0.51 1.57 14.10
C LEU A 196 -1.81 1.49 13.30
N THR A 197 -1.71 1.37 11.98
CA THR A 197 -2.87 1.19 11.10
C THR A 197 -3.68 -0.04 11.48
N ASN A 198 -3.00 -1.16 11.75
CA ASN A 198 -3.65 -2.39 12.21
C ASN A 198 -4.30 -2.21 13.59
N GLY A 199 -3.61 -1.58 14.53
CA GLY A 199 -4.10 -1.37 15.89
C GLY A 199 -5.25 -0.36 15.99
N THR A 200 -5.31 0.64 15.13
CA THR A 200 -6.29 1.74 15.21
C THR A 200 -7.42 1.62 14.19
N LEU A 201 -7.09 1.61 12.90
CA LEU A 201 -8.09 1.63 11.84
C LEU A 201 -8.82 0.29 11.70
N LEU A 202 -8.11 -0.82 11.91
CA LEU A 202 -8.66 -2.14 11.72
C LEU A 202 -9.24 -2.77 13.02
N LYS A 203 -8.95 -2.22 14.19
CA LYS A 203 -9.45 -2.74 15.48
C LYS A 203 -10.93 -2.42 15.74
N ARG A 204 -11.43 -1.27 15.25
CA ARG A 204 -12.80 -0.78 15.50
C ARG A 204 -13.83 -1.21 14.46
N SER A 205 -13.47 -1.95 13.42
CA SER A 205 -14.41 -2.36 12.40
C SER A 205 -15.17 -3.61 12.85
N ASN A 206 -16.37 -3.45 13.35
CA ASN A 206 -17.38 -4.49 13.24
C ASN A 206 -17.72 -4.64 11.75
N PHE A 207 -16.93 -5.41 11.00
CA PHE A 207 -17.28 -5.93 9.69
C PHE A 207 -18.35 -7.02 9.87
N SER A 208 -19.41 -6.72 10.60
CA SER A 208 -20.56 -7.59 10.69
C SER A 208 -21.19 -7.65 9.31
N GLY A 209 -20.84 -8.69 8.57
CA GLY A 209 -21.64 -9.13 7.46
C GLY A 209 -23.03 -9.44 8.02
N HIS A 210 -23.98 -8.52 7.87
CA HIS A 210 -25.37 -8.87 7.89
C HIS A 210 -25.61 -9.74 6.64
N SER A 211 -25.43 -11.05 6.84
CA SER A 211 -26.12 -12.01 6.01
C SER A 211 -27.60 -11.71 6.19
N HIS A 212 -28.23 -11.03 5.23
CA HIS A 212 -29.67 -11.06 5.11
C HIS A 212 -30.06 -12.53 4.94
N PRO A 213 -30.90 -13.10 5.82
CA PRO A 213 -31.53 -14.36 5.50
C PRO A 213 -32.47 -14.09 4.32
N THR A 214 -32.20 -14.77 3.23
CA THR A 214 -33.17 -14.93 2.14
C THR A 214 -34.35 -15.69 2.68
N THR A 215 -35.45 -15.02 2.91
CA THR A 215 -36.82 -15.61 2.92
C THR A 215 -37.43 -15.42 1.56
#